data_973038d41e86f1fb8de8aa2fa6faf04e
#
_entry.id   973038d41e86f1fb8de8aa2fa6faf04e
#
_cell.length_a   1.000
_cell.length_b   1.000
_cell.length_c   1.000
_cell.angle_alpha   90.00
_cell.angle_beta   90.00
_cell.angle_gamma   90.00
#
_symmetry.space_group_name_H-M   'P 1'
#
loop_
_entity.id
_entity.type
_entity.pdbx_description
1 polymer ?
#
loop_
_entity_poly.entity_id
_entity_poly.type
_entity_poly.pdbx_seq_one_letter_code
_entity_poly.pdbx_strand_id
1 'polypeptide(L)'
;MAKARFERVKPHVNIGTIGHVDHGKTTLTSAITLVLSKRIDPNTGRPLAQYLRYEDIDKAPEEKARGLTINIAHVEFESFKRHYAHIDCPGHADYIKNMITGAAQMDGAILVVSAPDGPMPQTREHVLLARQVNVPYIIVFINKTDMMDDPELIDLVELEVRELLNKYGFPGDEVPVIRGSALKILECGCGQEDCQWCGVVWQLINAVDEFIPLPQRPAELPFLMPVEDVFSIAGRGTVVTGRVERGTLQPGEEVEIVGFSMEPRKTVCTSIEMFRKILDEAQPGDNVGLLLRGVDKREVRRGHVIAKPGSIKPHTKFRAQVYVLSKEEGGRHTPFTSGYRPQFYFRTTDVTGVIILPPDIQMVMPGDNVEFDVELIYPVALEEGLRFAIREGGRTVGAGIVTKVYE
;
A
#
# COMPACT_ATOMS: atom_id res chain seq x y z
N MET A 1 27.46 17.94 1.23
CA MET A 1 27.02 18.11 -0.17
C MET A 1 25.57 18.52 -0.16
N ALA A 2 25.15 19.48 -1.00
CA ALA A 2 23.76 19.83 -1.17
C ALA A 2 23.00 18.63 -1.78
N LYS A 3 21.82 18.29 -1.24
CA LYS A 3 20.98 17.23 -1.82
C LYS A 3 20.48 17.68 -3.20
N ALA A 4 20.37 16.72 -4.13
CA ALA A 4 19.77 16.99 -5.45
C ALA A 4 18.28 17.36 -5.29
N ARG A 5 17.77 18.19 -6.20
CA ARG A 5 16.35 18.48 -6.31
C ARG A 5 15.65 17.41 -7.13
N PHE A 6 14.40 17.09 -6.78
CA PHE A 6 13.55 16.21 -7.55
C PHE A 6 12.94 17.02 -8.71
N GLU A 7 13.14 16.53 -9.94
CA GLU A 7 12.56 17.13 -11.14
C GLU A 7 11.38 16.27 -11.61
N ARG A 8 10.17 16.86 -11.67
CA ARG A 8 8.95 16.17 -12.15
C ARG A 8 8.91 16.20 -13.67
N VAL A 9 9.60 15.28 -14.32
CA VAL A 9 9.62 15.16 -15.78
C VAL A 9 8.51 14.26 -16.31
N LYS A 10 8.09 13.27 -15.49
CA LYS A 10 7.09 12.27 -15.86
C LYS A 10 5.96 12.22 -14.83
N PRO A 11 4.74 11.81 -15.25
CA PRO A 11 3.64 11.55 -14.31
C PRO A 11 4.04 10.48 -13.30
N HIS A 12 3.66 10.70 -12.04
CA HIS A 12 3.97 9.79 -10.93
C HIS A 12 2.83 8.82 -10.64
N VAL A 13 3.16 7.53 -10.49
CA VAL A 13 2.21 6.45 -10.16
C VAL A 13 2.80 5.57 -9.08
N ASN A 14 1.99 5.20 -8.09
CA ASN A 14 2.37 4.26 -7.05
C ASN A 14 1.88 2.86 -7.41
N ILE A 15 2.80 1.92 -7.54
CA ILE A 15 2.49 0.50 -7.73
C ILE A 15 3.14 -0.31 -6.62
N GLY A 16 2.79 -1.58 -6.50
CA GLY A 16 3.50 -2.44 -5.56
C GLY A 16 3.21 -3.90 -5.77
N THR A 17 4.01 -4.75 -5.13
CA THR A 17 3.87 -6.20 -5.16
C THR A 17 3.08 -6.70 -3.97
N ILE A 18 2.08 -7.54 -4.25
CA ILE A 18 1.28 -8.28 -3.26
C ILE A 18 1.28 -9.77 -3.62
N GLY A 19 0.93 -10.64 -2.68
CA GLY A 19 0.88 -12.09 -2.88
C GLY A 19 1.49 -12.86 -1.73
N HIS A 20 1.44 -14.19 -1.82
CA HIS A 20 1.87 -15.09 -0.76
C HIS A 20 3.37 -14.96 -0.42
N VAL A 21 3.76 -15.37 0.79
CA VAL A 21 5.18 -15.53 1.15
C VAL A 21 5.86 -16.50 0.17
N ASP A 22 7.14 -16.29 -0.11
CA ASP A 22 7.96 -17.11 -1.01
C ASP A 22 7.51 -17.17 -2.50
N HIS A 23 6.48 -16.42 -2.91
CA HIS A 23 6.11 -16.30 -4.32
C HIS A 23 7.05 -15.41 -5.14
N GLY A 24 8.05 -14.76 -4.49
CA GLY A 24 9.13 -14.03 -5.15
C GLY A 24 8.83 -12.55 -5.44
N LYS A 25 8.02 -11.88 -4.61
CA LYS A 25 7.72 -10.43 -4.72
C LYS A 25 8.97 -9.56 -4.74
N THR A 26 9.79 -9.66 -3.69
CA THR A 26 11.03 -8.90 -3.55
C THR A 26 12.06 -9.27 -4.61
N THR A 27 12.09 -10.56 -5.02
CA THR A 27 12.93 -11.02 -6.13
C THR A 27 12.51 -10.36 -7.45
N LEU A 28 11.20 -10.25 -7.71
CA LEU A 28 10.67 -9.56 -8.88
C LEU A 28 11.01 -8.05 -8.84
N THR A 29 10.86 -7.40 -7.69
CA THR A 29 11.24 -6.00 -7.49
C THR A 29 12.73 -5.78 -7.81
N SER A 30 13.60 -6.65 -7.32
CA SER A 30 15.04 -6.63 -7.65
C SER A 30 15.29 -6.82 -9.15
N ALA A 31 14.60 -7.78 -9.78
CA ALA A 31 14.70 -8.06 -11.22
C ALA A 31 14.25 -6.87 -12.08
N ILE A 32 13.17 -6.20 -11.73
CA ILE A 32 12.69 -4.98 -12.40
C ILE A 32 13.78 -3.91 -12.36
N THR A 33 14.34 -3.62 -11.18
CA THR A 33 15.39 -2.60 -11.04
C THR A 33 16.66 -2.96 -11.81
N LEU A 34 17.02 -4.25 -11.87
CA LEU A 34 18.18 -4.70 -12.66
C LEU A 34 18.00 -4.43 -14.15
N VAL A 35 16.88 -4.86 -14.72
CA VAL A 35 16.61 -4.70 -16.16
C VAL A 35 16.53 -3.23 -16.54
N LEU A 36 15.77 -2.43 -15.78
CA LEU A 36 15.61 -1.01 -16.03
C LEU A 36 16.90 -0.20 -15.82
N SER A 37 17.80 -0.64 -14.93
CA SER A 37 19.11 0.00 -14.74
C SER A 37 20.03 -0.09 -15.96
N LYS A 38 19.79 -1.03 -16.87
CA LYS A 38 20.55 -1.20 -18.13
C LYS A 38 20.07 -0.30 -19.26
N ARG A 39 18.99 0.44 -19.04
CA ARG A 39 18.41 1.32 -20.06
C ARG A 39 18.51 2.77 -19.63
N ILE A 40 18.88 3.61 -20.59
CA ILE A 40 18.99 5.06 -20.41
C ILE A 40 17.76 5.71 -21.03
N ASP A 41 17.11 6.59 -20.30
CA ASP A 41 16.03 7.41 -20.83
C ASP A 41 16.62 8.44 -21.82
N PRO A 42 16.17 8.44 -23.07
CA PRO A 42 16.68 9.37 -24.08
C PRO A 42 16.40 10.83 -23.77
N ASN A 43 15.35 11.12 -22.96
CA ASN A 43 14.96 12.49 -22.60
C ASN A 43 15.79 13.07 -21.44
N THR A 44 16.16 12.23 -20.47
CA THR A 44 16.87 12.66 -19.27
C THR A 44 18.35 12.30 -19.27
N GLY A 45 18.78 11.36 -20.14
CA GLY A 45 20.14 10.82 -20.16
C GLY A 45 20.51 10.00 -18.91
N ARG A 46 19.52 9.64 -18.07
CA ARG A 46 19.72 8.88 -16.84
C ARG A 46 19.21 7.44 -17.01
N PRO A 47 19.78 6.47 -16.26
CA PRO A 47 19.21 5.13 -16.20
C PRO A 47 17.77 5.17 -15.64
N LEU A 48 16.89 4.30 -16.16
CA LEU A 48 15.50 4.20 -15.73
C LEU A 48 15.35 3.72 -14.29
N ALA A 49 16.36 3.04 -13.73
CA ALA A 49 16.41 2.66 -12.32
C ALA A 49 17.85 2.62 -11.80
N GLN A 50 17.98 2.65 -10.48
CA GLN A 50 19.18 2.18 -9.79
C GLN A 50 18.96 0.71 -9.41
N TYR A 51 19.85 -0.19 -9.80
CA TYR A 51 19.75 -1.59 -9.41
C TYR A 51 19.83 -1.75 -7.88
N LEU A 52 18.86 -2.45 -7.33
CA LEU A 52 18.79 -2.84 -5.92
C LEU A 52 18.78 -4.36 -5.81
N ARG A 53 19.77 -4.91 -5.11
CA ARG A 53 19.79 -6.35 -4.79
C ARG A 53 18.71 -6.67 -3.75
N TYR A 54 18.36 -7.93 -3.62
CA TYR A 54 17.42 -8.42 -2.61
C TYR A 54 17.76 -7.89 -1.20
N GLU A 55 19.04 -8.00 -0.79
CA GLU A 55 19.51 -7.56 0.53
C GLU A 55 19.50 -6.03 0.70
N ASP A 56 19.41 -5.28 -0.40
CA ASP A 56 19.32 -3.82 -0.39
C ASP A 56 17.86 -3.34 -0.28
N ILE A 57 16.88 -4.21 -0.58
CA ILE A 57 15.46 -3.99 -0.40
C ILE A 57 15.06 -4.39 1.02
N ASP A 58 15.31 -5.64 1.41
CA ASP A 58 15.09 -6.18 2.76
C ASP A 58 16.31 -5.87 3.64
N LYS A 59 16.32 -4.69 4.28
CA LYS A 59 17.50 -4.14 4.97
C LYS A 59 17.60 -4.53 6.44
N ALA A 60 16.47 -4.79 7.10
CA ALA A 60 16.43 -5.04 8.53
C ALA A 60 17.20 -6.35 8.86
N PRO A 61 17.95 -6.39 9.98
CA PRO A 61 18.65 -7.61 10.39
C PRO A 61 17.71 -8.82 10.53
N GLU A 62 16.49 -8.60 11.00
CA GLU A 62 15.47 -9.64 11.15
C GLU A 62 14.98 -10.17 9.79
N GLU A 63 14.81 -9.30 8.79
CA GLU A 63 14.45 -9.67 7.43
C GLU A 63 15.51 -10.57 6.80
N LYS A 64 16.78 -10.17 6.94
CA LYS A 64 17.93 -10.94 6.45
C LYS A 64 18.08 -12.30 7.14
N ALA A 65 17.84 -12.34 8.46
CA ALA A 65 17.94 -13.57 9.24
C ALA A 65 16.84 -14.57 8.92
N ARG A 66 15.63 -14.09 8.59
CA ARG A 66 14.46 -14.94 8.31
C ARG A 66 14.23 -15.18 6.81
N GLY A 67 14.86 -14.39 5.92
CA GLY A 67 14.61 -14.42 4.48
C GLY A 67 13.18 -13.97 4.11
N LEU A 68 12.57 -13.12 4.93
CA LEU A 68 11.19 -12.65 4.78
C LEU A 68 11.12 -11.14 4.84
N THR A 69 10.35 -10.51 3.96
CA THR A 69 10.02 -9.08 4.04
C THR A 69 9.07 -8.85 5.22
N ILE A 70 9.47 -7.99 6.13
CA ILE A 70 8.70 -7.60 7.33
C ILE A 70 8.12 -6.20 7.15
N ASN A 71 8.97 -5.26 6.73
CA ASN A 71 8.61 -3.86 6.55
C ASN A 71 8.28 -3.57 5.09
N ILE A 72 7.57 -2.47 4.89
CA ILE A 72 7.33 -1.95 3.54
C ILE A 72 8.64 -1.35 3.01
N ALA A 73 9.04 -1.74 1.81
CA ALA A 73 10.15 -1.11 1.12
C ALA A 73 9.65 -0.27 -0.07
N HIS A 74 10.17 0.96 -0.18
CA HIS A 74 9.88 1.84 -1.30
C HIS A 74 11.08 1.86 -2.26
N VAL A 75 10.82 1.53 -3.52
CA VAL A 75 11.80 1.47 -4.59
C VAL A 75 11.40 2.42 -5.71
N GLU A 76 12.32 3.23 -6.20
CA GLU A 76 12.11 4.20 -7.28
C GLU A 76 12.59 3.61 -8.60
N PHE A 77 11.76 3.67 -9.63
CA PHE A 77 12.18 3.43 -11.02
C PHE A 77 11.28 4.19 -12.01
N GLU A 78 11.68 4.21 -13.26
CA GLU A 78 10.93 4.85 -14.35
C GLU A 78 10.68 3.86 -15.49
N SER A 79 9.57 4.05 -16.21
CA SER A 79 9.41 3.63 -17.59
C SER A 79 9.79 4.80 -18.51
N PHE A 80 9.71 4.60 -19.81
CA PHE A 80 9.85 5.71 -20.76
C PHE A 80 8.71 6.74 -20.62
N LYS A 81 7.55 6.33 -20.08
CA LYS A 81 6.33 7.15 -20.00
C LYS A 81 6.11 7.74 -18.60
N ARG A 82 6.52 7.04 -17.51
CA ARG A 82 6.10 7.33 -16.14
C ARG A 82 7.23 7.15 -15.13
N HIS A 83 7.07 7.84 -14.01
CA HIS A 83 7.87 7.65 -12.80
C HIS A 83 7.08 6.80 -11.80
N TYR A 84 7.69 5.78 -11.21
CA TYR A 84 7.06 4.85 -10.28
C TYR A 84 7.70 4.88 -8.92
N ALA A 85 6.85 4.98 -7.88
CA ALA A 85 7.19 4.50 -6.55
C ALA A 85 6.65 3.07 -6.43
N HIS A 86 7.53 2.10 -6.32
CA HIS A 86 7.19 0.70 -6.14
C HIS A 86 7.24 0.34 -4.66
N ILE A 87 6.16 -0.23 -4.16
CA ILE A 87 5.95 -0.59 -2.77
C ILE A 87 6.04 -2.10 -2.66
N ASP A 88 7.12 -2.61 -2.10
CA ASP A 88 7.27 -4.03 -1.83
C ASP A 88 6.63 -4.38 -0.49
N CYS A 89 5.57 -5.19 -0.53
CA CYS A 89 4.77 -5.55 0.64
C CYS A 89 5.17 -6.91 1.20
N PRO A 90 5.16 -7.07 2.55
CA PRO A 90 5.36 -8.37 3.17
C PRO A 90 4.27 -9.36 2.75
N GLY A 91 4.65 -10.65 2.62
CA GLY A 91 3.73 -11.73 2.26
C GLY A 91 3.18 -12.49 3.44
N HIS A 92 3.84 -12.46 4.60
CA HIS A 92 3.49 -13.27 5.76
C HIS A 92 2.32 -12.69 6.56
N ALA A 93 1.42 -13.56 7.05
CA ALA A 93 0.22 -13.16 7.78
C ALA A 93 0.49 -12.31 9.05
N ASP A 94 1.63 -12.53 9.73
CA ASP A 94 2.00 -11.73 10.91
C ASP A 94 2.23 -10.26 10.60
N TYR A 95 2.55 -9.92 9.35
CA TYR A 95 2.88 -8.55 8.91
C TYR A 95 1.77 -7.90 8.09
N ILE A 96 0.55 -8.43 8.18
CA ILE A 96 -0.62 -7.96 7.43
C ILE A 96 -0.91 -6.46 7.62
N LYS A 97 -0.59 -5.90 8.80
CA LYS A 97 -0.70 -4.46 9.07
C LYS A 97 0.16 -3.64 8.11
N ASN A 98 1.38 -4.10 7.86
CA ASN A 98 2.30 -3.45 6.93
C ASN A 98 1.81 -3.62 5.49
N MET A 99 1.28 -4.81 5.15
CA MET A 99 0.66 -5.05 3.85
C MET A 99 -0.53 -4.10 3.60
N ILE A 100 -1.45 -3.95 4.55
CA ILE A 100 -2.60 -3.04 4.45
C ILE A 100 -2.12 -1.60 4.23
N THR A 101 -1.12 -1.15 5.01
CA THR A 101 -0.57 0.20 4.89
C THR A 101 0.09 0.42 3.53
N GLY A 102 0.85 -0.56 3.04
CA GLY A 102 1.47 -0.50 1.72
C GLY A 102 0.43 -0.48 0.59
N ALA A 103 -0.54 -1.41 0.65
CA ALA A 103 -1.58 -1.49 -0.36
C ALA A 103 -2.45 -0.22 -0.45
N ALA A 104 -2.74 0.43 0.68
CA ALA A 104 -3.50 1.68 0.70
C ALA A 104 -2.82 2.84 -0.06
N GLN A 105 -1.51 2.72 -0.33
CA GLN A 105 -0.75 3.73 -1.08
C GLN A 105 -0.75 3.48 -2.58
N MET A 106 -1.17 2.29 -3.05
CA MET A 106 -1.03 1.88 -4.45
C MET A 106 -2.15 2.44 -5.32
N ASP A 107 -1.78 2.91 -6.49
CA ASP A 107 -2.69 3.22 -7.60
C ASP A 107 -2.98 1.97 -8.44
N GLY A 108 -2.15 0.94 -8.31
CA GLY A 108 -2.30 -0.39 -8.85
C GLY A 108 -1.34 -1.37 -8.22
N ALA A 109 -1.70 -2.66 -8.18
CA ALA A 109 -0.88 -3.71 -7.61
C ALA A 109 -0.47 -4.76 -8.64
N ILE A 110 0.70 -5.35 -8.44
CA ILE A 110 1.18 -6.54 -9.14
C ILE A 110 0.98 -7.73 -8.19
N LEU A 111 0.02 -8.59 -8.52
CA LEU A 111 -0.22 -9.83 -7.79
C LEU A 111 0.77 -10.88 -8.27
N VAL A 112 1.70 -11.27 -7.40
CA VAL A 112 2.71 -12.28 -7.72
C VAL A 112 2.24 -13.64 -7.22
N VAL A 113 2.12 -14.59 -8.15
CA VAL A 113 1.70 -15.97 -7.87
C VAL A 113 2.77 -16.92 -8.40
N SER A 114 3.19 -17.86 -7.57
CA SER A 114 4.12 -18.93 -7.98
C SER A 114 3.41 -19.95 -8.87
N ALA A 115 3.96 -20.27 -10.04
CA ALA A 115 3.39 -21.26 -10.95
C ALA A 115 3.26 -22.66 -10.31
N PRO A 116 4.28 -23.20 -9.60
CA PRO A 116 4.16 -24.48 -8.90
C PRO A 116 3.10 -24.53 -7.79
N ASP A 117 2.89 -23.41 -7.08
CA ASP A 117 2.05 -23.39 -5.88
C ASP A 117 0.61 -22.92 -6.15
N GLY A 118 0.40 -22.15 -7.22
CA GLY A 118 -0.89 -21.52 -7.52
C GLY A 118 -1.32 -20.45 -6.48
N PRO A 119 -2.60 -20.07 -6.47
CA PRO A 119 -3.12 -19.10 -5.50
C PRO A 119 -3.29 -19.71 -4.11
N MET A 120 -2.39 -19.35 -3.21
CA MET A 120 -2.30 -19.77 -1.82
C MET A 120 -3.22 -18.94 -0.88
N PRO A 121 -3.46 -19.34 0.38
CA PRO A 121 -4.36 -18.63 1.29
C PRO A 121 -4.06 -17.14 1.44
N GLN A 122 -2.79 -16.74 1.58
CA GLN A 122 -2.42 -15.32 1.69
C GLN A 122 -2.59 -14.56 0.36
N THR A 123 -2.51 -15.25 -0.80
CA THR A 123 -2.87 -14.64 -2.09
C THR A 123 -4.32 -14.17 -2.07
N ARG A 124 -5.23 -15.02 -1.56
CA ARG A 124 -6.66 -14.70 -1.42
C ARG A 124 -6.88 -13.54 -0.45
N GLU A 125 -6.22 -13.58 0.70
CA GLU A 125 -6.30 -12.50 1.71
C GLU A 125 -5.78 -11.18 1.16
N HIS A 126 -4.66 -11.18 0.42
CA HIS A 126 -4.09 -9.96 -0.17
C HIS A 126 -4.99 -9.34 -1.24
N VAL A 127 -5.63 -10.15 -2.08
CA VAL A 127 -6.62 -9.65 -3.08
C VAL A 127 -7.82 -9.05 -2.39
N LEU A 128 -8.36 -9.71 -1.35
CA LEU A 128 -9.45 -9.18 -0.55
C LEU A 128 -9.09 -7.84 0.11
N LEU A 129 -7.91 -7.77 0.76
CA LEU A 129 -7.44 -6.56 1.42
C LEU A 129 -7.17 -5.43 0.43
N ALA A 130 -6.56 -5.72 -0.71
CA ALA A 130 -6.37 -4.73 -1.77
C ALA A 130 -7.70 -4.11 -2.21
N ARG A 131 -8.75 -4.95 -2.34
CA ARG A 131 -10.10 -4.45 -2.63
C ARG A 131 -10.66 -3.56 -1.53
N GLN A 132 -10.44 -3.93 -0.26
CA GLN A 132 -10.94 -3.18 0.90
C GLN A 132 -10.24 -1.82 1.07
N VAL A 133 -8.93 -1.75 0.83
CA VAL A 133 -8.19 -0.48 0.88
C VAL A 133 -8.27 0.30 -0.44
N ASN A 134 -9.15 -0.16 -1.35
CA ASN A 134 -9.47 0.52 -2.60
C ASN A 134 -8.30 0.61 -3.61
N VAL A 135 -7.48 -0.42 -3.71
CA VAL A 135 -6.57 -0.57 -4.85
C VAL A 135 -7.42 -0.75 -6.10
N PRO A 136 -7.38 0.15 -7.08
CA PRO A 136 -8.33 0.13 -8.18
C PRO A 136 -7.98 -0.89 -9.26
N TYR A 137 -6.70 -1.20 -9.45
CA TYR A 137 -6.20 -2.04 -10.55
C TYR A 137 -5.24 -3.11 -10.03
N ILE A 138 -5.35 -4.32 -10.58
CA ILE A 138 -4.42 -5.43 -10.33
C ILE A 138 -3.91 -5.94 -11.68
N ILE A 139 -2.61 -6.21 -11.76
CA ILE A 139 -1.95 -6.94 -12.84
C ILE A 139 -1.38 -8.21 -12.23
N VAL A 140 -1.35 -9.30 -12.96
CA VAL A 140 -0.86 -10.59 -12.47
C VAL A 140 0.53 -10.88 -13.03
N PHE A 141 1.44 -11.34 -12.17
CA PHE A 141 2.71 -11.91 -12.55
C PHE A 141 2.79 -13.36 -12.05
N ILE A 142 2.72 -14.32 -12.98
CA ILE A 142 2.93 -15.75 -12.67
C ILE A 142 4.44 -16.00 -12.70
N ASN A 143 5.01 -16.16 -11.50
CA ASN A 143 6.44 -16.32 -11.28
C ASN A 143 6.87 -17.80 -11.23
N LYS A 144 8.18 -18.07 -11.31
CA LYS A 144 8.80 -19.38 -11.24
C LYS A 144 8.36 -20.33 -12.37
N THR A 145 8.08 -19.79 -13.55
CA THR A 145 7.68 -20.61 -14.72
C THR A 145 8.80 -21.52 -15.20
N ASP A 146 10.04 -21.26 -14.83
CA ASP A 146 11.21 -22.12 -15.06
C ASP A 146 11.18 -23.43 -14.29
N MET A 147 10.30 -23.57 -13.30
CA MET A 147 10.10 -24.79 -12.51
C MET A 147 8.97 -25.68 -13.05
N MET A 148 8.32 -25.27 -14.14
CA MET A 148 7.19 -25.97 -14.74
C MET A 148 7.59 -26.53 -16.10
N ASP A 149 7.50 -27.86 -16.22
CA ASP A 149 7.79 -28.54 -17.48
C ASP A 149 6.59 -28.53 -18.44
N ASP A 150 5.37 -28.43 -17.89
CA ASP A 150 4.12 -28.47 -18.63
C ASP A 150 3.45 -27.07 -18.68
N PRO A 151 3.37 -26.46 -19.89
CA PRO A 151 2.68 -25.18 -20.05
C PRO A 151 1.19 -25.19 -19.71
N GLU A 152 0.49 -26.34 -19.84
CA GLU A 152 -0.94 -26.46 -19.53
C GLU A 152 -1.21 -26.26 -18.03
N LEU A 153 -0.26 -26.62 -17.17
CA LEU A 153 -0.37 -26.35 -15.73
C LEU A 153 -0.29 -24.85 -15.42
N ILE A 154 0.48 -24.10 -16.20
CA ILE A 154 0.56 -22.63 -16.05
C ILE A 154 -0.78 -22.01 -16.48
N ASP A 155 -1.41 -22.52 -17.53
CA ASP A 155 -2.73 -22.08 -17.98
C ASP A 155 -3.79 -22.31 -16.92
N LEU A 156 -3.72 -23.45 -16.20
CA LEU A 156 -4.62 -23.76 -15.10
C LEU A 156 -4.44 -22.78 -13.92
N VAL A 157 -3.20 -22.48 -13.55
CA VAL A 157 -2.91 -21.48 -12.50
C VAL A 157 -3.43 -20.09 -12.91
N GLU A 158 -3.28 -19.71 -14.17
CA GLU A 158 -3.83 -18.45 -14.67
C GLU A 158 -5.35 -18.41 -14.53
N LEU A 159 -6.05 -19.49 -14.90
CA LEU A 159 -7.49 -19.60 -14.78
C LEU A 159 -7.94 -19.45 -13.31
N GLU A 160 -7.30 -20.15 -12.38
CA GLU A 160 -7.61 -20.04 -10.95
C GLU A 160 -7.41 -18.61 -10.41
N VAL A 161 -6.36 -17.91 -10.87
CA VAL A 161 -6.11 -16.52 -10.47
C VAL A 161 -7.18 -15.59 -11.04
N ARG A 162 -7.61 -15.77 -12.29
CA ARG A 162 -8.68 -14.99 -12.90
C ARG A 162 -10.01 -15.18 -12.16
N GLU A 163 -10.37 -16.43 -11.84
CA GLU A 163 -11.56 -16.75 -11.03
C GLU A 163 -11.49 -16.09 -9.64
N LEU A 164 -10.32 -16.14 -8.99
CA LEU A 164 -10.10 -15.47 -7.71
C LEU A 164 -10.33 -13.95 -7.80
N LEU A 165 -9.80 -13.30 -8.82
CA LEU A 165 -9.96 -11.87 -9.05
C LEU A 165 -11.44 -11.51 -9.29
N ASN A 166 -12.15 -12.27 -10.14
CA ASN A 166 -13.58 -12.11 -10.40
C ASN A 166 -14.39 -12.24 -9.12
N LYS A 167 -14.09 -13.25 -8.28
CA LYS A 167 -14.75 -13.46 -6.99
C LYS A 167 -14.67 -12.24 -6.06
N TYR A 168 -13.54 -11.52 -6.07
CA TYR A 168 -13.33 -10.33 -5.22
C TYR A 168 -13.63 -9.00 -5.95
N GLY A 169 -14.28 -9.05 -7.11
CA GLY A 169 -14.81 -7.88 -7.82
C GLY A 169 -13.76 -7.10 -8.62
N PHE A 170 -12.65 -7.74 -8.98
CA PHE A 170 -11.73 -7.25 -10.02
C PHE A 170 -12.12 -7.88 -11.37
N PRO A 171 -11.88 -7.21 -12.51
CA PRO A 171 -12.21 -7.75 -13.84
C PRO A 171 -11.21 -8.84 -14.27
N GLY A 172 -11.24 -10.02 -13.62
CA GLY A 172 -10.24 -11.08 -13.79
C GLY A 172 -9.99 -11.51 -15.22
N ASP A 173 -11.03 -11.44 -16.09
CA ASP A 173 -10.91 -11.83 -17.50
C ASP A 173 -10.15 -10.79 -18.33
N GLU A 174 -10.16 -9.52 -17.91
CA GLU A 174 -9.52 -8.40 -18.64
C GLU A 174 -8.12 -8.07 -18.08
N VAL A 175 -7.78 -8.58 -16.90
CA VAL A 175 -6.50 -8.29 -16.22
C VAL A 175 -5.33 -8.85 -17.03
N PRO A 176 -4.29 -8.03 -17.32
CA PRO A 176 -3.06 -8.52 -17.91
C PRO A 176 -2.38 -9.57 -17.02
N VAL A 177 -2.00 -10.70 -17.62
CA VAL A 177 -1.25 -11.76 -16.95
C VAL A 177 0.08 -11.93 -17.66
N ILE A 178 1.19 -11.72 -16.95
CA ILE A 178 2.55 -11.87 -17.42
C ILE A 178 3.16 -13.10 -16.78
N ARG A 179 3.83 -13.94 -17.56
CA ARG A 179 4.44 -15.20 -17.12
C ARG A 179 5.94 -15.09 -17.21
N GLY A 180 6.67 -15.52 -16.16
CA GLY A 180 8.13 -15.45 -16.18
C GLY A 180 8.79 -16.02 -14.94
N SER A 181 10.09 -15.84 -14.84
CA SER A 181 10.88 -16.22 -13.67
C SER A 181 11.77 -15.07 -13.24
N ALA A 182 11.47 -14.49 -12.08
CA ALA A 182 12.27 -13.41 -11.50
C ALA A 182 13.72 -13.85 -11.26
N LEU A 183 13.94 -15.12 -10.89
CA LEU A 183 15.29 -15.67 -10.71
C LEU A 183 16.06 -15.72 -12.02
N LYS A 184 15.45 -16.24 -13.09
CA LYS A 184 16.09 -16.32 -14.42
C LYS A 184 16.37 -14.93 -14.99
N ILE A 185 15.53 -13.95 -14.72
CA ILE A 185 15.77 -12.54 -15.08
C ILE A 185 17.04 -12.03 -14.39
N LEU A 186 17.20 -12.28 -13.07
CA LEU A 186 18.39 -11.89 -12.31
C LEU A 186 19.65 -12.59 -12.79
N GLU A 187 19.59 -13.90 -13.08
CA GLU A 187 20.69 -14.69 -13.62
C GLU A 187 21.15 -14.19 -15.00
N CYS A 188 20.20 -13.84 -15.86
CA CYS A 188 20.48 -13.33 -17.20
C CYS A 188 21.04 -11.90 -17.17
N GLY A 189 20.34 -10.97 -16.53
CA GLY A 189 20.76 -9.59 -16.31
C GLY A 189 21.12 -8.76 -17.53
N CYS A 190 20.79 -9.21 -18.77
CA CYS A 190 21.18 -8.52 -19.99
C CYS A 190 20.41 -7.21 -20.25
N GLY A 191 19.17 -7.08 -19.75
CA GLY A 191 18.32 -5.90 -19.88
C GLY A 191 17.71 -5.69 -21.27
N GLN A 192 17.85 -6.65 -22.20
CA GLN A 192 17.35 -6.53 -23.57
C GLN A 192 15.87 -6.92 -23.68
N GLU A 193 15.12 -6.22 -24.55
CA GLU A 193 13.67 -6.41 -24.73
C GLU A 193 13.32 -7.70 -25.47
N ASP A 194 14.18 -8.13 -26.38
CA ASP A 194 14.05 -9.37 -27.16
C ASP A 194 14.58 -10.61 -26.43
N CYS A 195 15.12 -10.45 -25.24
CA CYS A 195 15.58 -11.55 -24.41
C CYS A 195 14.40 -12.32 -23.81
N GLN A 196 14.45 -13.66 -23.90
CA GLN A 196 13.43 -14.54 -23.33
C GLN A 196 13.08 -14.22 -21.86
N TRP A 197 14.08 -13.90 -21.03
CA TRP A 197 13.86 -13.63 -19.61
C TRP A 197 13.73 -12.13 -19.30
N CYS A 198 14.65 -11.30 -19.75
CA CYS A 198 14.61 -9.86 -19.46
C CYS A 198 13.46 -9.15 -20.20
N GLY A 199 13.03 -9.64 -21.36
CA GLY A 199 11.88 -9.12 -22.10
C GLY A 199 10.57 -9.21 -21.35
N VAL A 200 10.45 -10.16 -20.40
CA VAL A 200 9.26 -10.29 -19.55
C VAL A 200 9.08 -9.05 -18.65
N VAL A 201 10.17 -8.44 -18.17
CA VAL A 201 10.08 -7.18 -17.39
C VAL A 201 9.51 -6.07 -18.26
N TRP A 202 9.93 -5.97 -19.52
CA TRP A 202 9.40 -4.97 -20.45
C TRP A 202 7.91 -5.19 -20.74
N GLN A 203 7.50 -6.46 -20.90
CA GLN A 203 6.07 -6.79 -21.02
C GLN A 203 5.29 -6.36 -19.78
N LEU A 204 5.81 -6.62 -18.57
CA LEU A 204 5.18 -6.22 -17.31
C LEU A 204 5.07 -4.69 -17.21
N ILE A 205 6.15 -3.96 -17.47
CA ILE A 205 6.17 -2.49 -17.39
C ILE A 205 5.24 -1.86 -18.42
N ASN A 206 5.21 -2.40 -19.65
CA ASN A 206 4.27 -1.95 -20.68
C ASN A 206 2.81 -2.22 -20.27
N ALA A 207 2.52 -3.38 -19.69
CA ALA A 207 1.18 -3.69 -19.18
C ALA A 207 0.79 -2.73 -18.04
N VAL A 208 1.72 -2.39 -17.14
CA VAL A 208 1.49 -1.39 -16.07
C VAL A 208 1.23 0.00 -16.66
N ASP A 209 2.02 0.41 -17.66
CA ASP A 209 1.85 1.71 -18.33
C ASP A 209 0.50 1.85 -19.06
N GLU A 210 -0.04 0.75 -19.60
CA GLU A 210 -1.25 0.75 -20.42
C GLU A 210 -2.52 0.47 -19.60
N PHE A 211 -2.46 -0.49 -18.68
CA PHE A 211 -3.63 -0.94 -17.94
C PHE A 211 -3.97 -0.06 -16.72
N ILE A 212 -2.96 0.50 -16.04
CA ILE A 212 -3.19 1.39 -14.91
C ILE A 212 -3.27 2.82 -15.41
N PRO A 213 -4.45 3.49 -15.36
CA PRO A 213 -4.56 4.89 -15.82
C PRO A 213 -3.80 5.83 -14.88
N LEU A 214 -3.52 7.04 -15.35
CA LEU A 214 -2.98 8.09 -14.49
C LEU A 214 -4.02 8.44 -13.43
N PRO A 215 -3.67 8.36 -12.14
CA PRO A 215 -4.61 8.62 -11.06
C PRO A 215 -5.02 10.09 -11.03
N GLN A 216 -6.30 10.36 -10.80
CA GLN A 216 -6.77 11.70 -10.50
C GLN A 216 -6.30 12.10 -9.10
N ARG A 217 -5.60 13.22 -9.01
CA ARG A 217 -5.01 13.72 -7.76
C ARG A 217 -5.80 14.92 -7.24
N PRO A 218 -6.45 14.85 -6.07
CA PRO A 218 -7.22 15.96 -5.50
C PRO A 218 -6.30 17.02 -4.87
N ALA A 219 -5.62 17.81 -5.72
CA ALA A 219 -4.65 18.82 -5.30
C ALA A 219 -5.29 20.08 -4.67
N GLU A 220 -6.54 20.40 -5.05
CA GLU A 220 -7.30 21.54 -4.55
C GLU A 220 -7.89 21.35 -3.15
N LEU A 221 -7.94 20.12 -2.65
CA LEU A 221 -8.39 19.83 -1.30
C LEU A 221 -7.34 20.24 -0.26
N PRO A 222 -7.73 20.45 1.02
CA PRO A 222 -6.76 20.69 2.08
C PRO A 222 -5.77 19.54 2.22
N PHE A 223 -4.47 19.86 2.43
CA PHE A 223 -3.41 18.88 2.56
C PHE A 223 -3.71 17.85 3.66
N LEU A 224 -3.45 16.57 3.33
CA LEU A 224 -3.56 15.45 4.24
C LEU A 224 -2.57 14.34 3.88
N MET A 225 -1.79 13.90 4.87
CA MET A 225 -0.82 12.81 4.75
C MET A 225 -0.87 11.91 6.00
N PRO A 226 -1.31 10.65 5.89
CA PRO A 226 -1.18 9.67 6.96
C PRO A 226 0.30 9.35 7.25
N VAL A 227 0.67 9.28 8.52
CA VAL A 227 2.03 8.94 8.95
C VAL A 227 2.23 7.42 8.95
N GLU A 228 3.25 6.96 8.23
CA GLU A 228 3.64 5.56 8.14
C GLU A 228 4.81 5.23 9.05
N ASP A 229 5.82 6.09 9.06
CA ASP A 229 7.00 5.89 9.88
C ASP A 229 7.56 7.22 10.39
N VAL A 230 8.38 7.15 11.45
CA VAL A 230 8.93 8.31 12.13
C VAL A 230 10.40 8.13 12.41
N PHE A 231 11.22 9.03 11.91
CA PHE A 231 12.67 9.02 12.09
C PHE A 231 13.14 10.27 12.82
N SER A 232 14.15 10.11 13.68
CA SER A 232 14.88 11.23 14.26
C SER A 232 16.21 11.42 13.51
N ILE A 233 16.44 12.65 13.03
CA ILE A 233 17.70 13.01 12.40
C ILE A 233 18.47 13.89 13.38
N ALA A 234 19.63 13.41 13.85
CA ALA A 234 20.49 14.14 14.78
C ALA A 234 20.79 15.56 14.25
N GLY A 235 20.52 16.57 15.07
CA GLY A 235 20.73 17.99 14.74
C GLY A 235 19.75 18.61 13.73
N ARG A 236 18.74 17.85 13.23
CA ARG A 236 17.74 18.37 12.29
C ARG A 236 16.31 18.32 12.81
N GLY A 237 15.95 17.28 13.58
CA GLY A 237 14.59 17.11 14.13
C GLY A 237 13.93 15.80 13.72
N THR A 238 12.62 15.78 13.80
CA THR A 238 11.79 14.60 13.51
C THR A 238 11.29 14.65 12.07
N VAL A 239 11.50 13.55 11.35
CA VAL A 239 10.95 13.33 10.00
C VAL A 239 9.85 12.31 10.09
N VAL A 240 8.69 12.65 9.53
CA VAL A 240 7.57 11.73 9.33
C VAL A 240 7.46 11.36 7.87
N THR A 241 7.23 10.09 7.56
CA THR A 241 7.04 9.64 6.18
C THR A 241 5.60 9.21 5.95
N GLY A 242 5.16 9.35 4.71
CA GLY A 242 3.83 8.90 4.28
C GLY A 242 3.55 9.27 2.82
N ARG A 243 2.45 8.75 2.31
CA ARG A 243 1.90 9.16 1.01
C ARG A 243 0.95 10.34 1.20
N VAL A 244 1.12 11.38 0.41
CA VAL A 244 0.16 12.49 0.36
C VAL A 244 -1.16 11.98 -0.22
N GLU A 245 -2.23 12.01 0.58
CA GLU A 245 -3.56 11.54 0.18
C GLU A 245 -4.27 12.59 -0.68
N ARG A 246 -4.19 13.86 -0.27
CA ARG A 246 -4.80 15.01 -0.95
C ARG A 246 -4.09 16.33 -0.61
N GLY A 247 -4.36 17.36 -1.40
CA GLY A 247 -3.82 18.70 -1.22
C GLY A 247 -2.34 18.80 -1.48
N THR A 248 -1.81 20.01 -1.45
CA THR A 248 -0.38 20.31 -1.64
C THR A 248 0.20 20.92 -0.38
N LEU A 249 1.53 20.78 -0.20
CA LEU A 249 2.27 21.34 0.92
C LEU A 249 3.61 21.88 0.45
N GLN A 250 3.95 23.11 0.85
CA GLN A 250 5.27 23.71 0.61
C GLN A 250 6.10 23.80 1.89
N PRO A 251 7.43 23.76 1.80
CA PRO A 251 8.29 24.05 2.94
C PRO A 251 8.00 25.44 3.53
N GLY A 252 7.87 25.50 4.86
CA GLY A 252 7.52 26.73 5.60
C GLY A 252 6.06 26.83 6.01
N GLU A 253 5.18 25.98 5.46
CA GLU A 253 3.77 25.99 5.81
C GLU A 253 3.48 25.35 7.17
N GLU A 254 2.44 25.85 7.84
CA GLU A 254 1.92 25.30 9.10
C GLU A 254 1.08 24.06 8.83
N VAL A 255 1.27 23.03 9.66
CA VAL A 255 0.53 21.78 9.65
C VAL A 255 0.11 21.36 11.05
N GLU A 256 -0.89 20.51 11.14
CA GLU A 256 -1.33 19.89 12.40
C GLU A 256 -1.06 18.39 12.39
N ILE A 257 -0.63 17.87 13.54
CA ILE A 257 -0.55 16.45 13.85
C ILE A 257 -1.85 16.05 14.52
N VAL A 258 -2.66 15.22 13.87
CA VAL A 258 -4.02 14.84 14.29
C VAL A 258 -4.08 13.35 14.62
N GLY A 259 -4.77 12.99 15.70
CA GLY A 259 -4.97 11.60 16.15
C GLY A 259 -4.35 11.33 17.52
N PHE A 260 -4.79 10.26 18.17
CA PHE A 260 -4.40 9.80 19.53
C PHE A 260 -4.65 10.80 20.67
N SER A 261 -4.97 12.06 20.36
CA SER A 261 -5.37 13.11 21.29
C SER A 261 -6.52 13.90 20.68
N MET A 262 -7.41 14.44 21.51
CA MET A 262 -8.49 15.35 21.07
C MET A 262 -7.94 16.73 20.69
N GLU A 263 -6.73 17.08 21.14
CA GLU A 263 -6.07 18.34 20.82
C GLU A 263 -5.00 18.12 19.74
N PRO A 264 -5.21 18.56 18.49
CA PRO A 264 -4.19 18.55 17.45
C PRO A 264 -3.00 19.41 17.81
N ARG A 265 -1.79 18.95 17.45
CA ARG A 265 -0.57 19.73 17.68
C ARG A 265 -0.15 20.45 16.41
N LYS A 266 -0.04 21.79 16.48
CA LYS A 266 0.49 22.62 15.39
C LYS A 266 2.01 22.56 15.32
N THR A 267 2.53 22.55 14.10
CA THR A 267 3.95 22.63 13.78
C THR A 267 4.16 23.19 12.38
N VAL A 268 5.41 23.32 11.95
CA VAL A 268 5.78 23.81 10.62
C VAL A 268 6.58 22.74 9.90
N CYS A 269 6.21 22.44 8.66
CA CYS A 269 7.02 21.62 7.76
C CYS A 269 8.18 22.44 7.22
N THR A 270 9.42 22.11 7.58
CA THR A 270 10.61 22.91 7.20
C THR A 270 11.30 22.38 5.95
N SER A 271 11.11 21.11 5.59
CA SER A 271 11.68 20.50 4.39
C SER A 271 10.87 19.31 3.96
N ILE A 272 10.81 19.08 2.66
CA ILE A 272 10.13 17.94 2.04
C ILE A 272 11.13 17.17 1.20
N GLU A 273 11.18 15.86 1.37
CA GLU A 273 12.09 14.98 0.63
C GLU A 273 11.35 13.78 0.05
N MET A 274 11.71 13.38 -1.16
CA MET A 274 11.27 12.14 -1.81
C MET A 274 12.47 11.45 -2.43
N PHE A 275 12.69 10.16 -2.13
CA PHE A 275 13.84 9.37 -2.61
C PHE A 275 15.20 10.09 -2.40
N ARG A 276 15.39 10.70 -1.21
CA ARG A 276 16.60 11.47 -0.81
C ARG A 276 16.83 12.74 -1.62
N LYS A 277 15.89 13.18 -2.45
CA LYS A 277 15.90 14.45 -3.21
C LYS A 277 14.96 15.44 -2.53
N ILE A 278 15.30 16.73 -2.57
CA ILE A 278 14.47 17.80 -2.01
C ILE A 278 13.35 18.13 -2.98
N LEU A 279 12.13 18.30 -2.45
CA LEU A 279 10.97 18.81 -3.20
C LEU A 279 10.68 20.24 -2.78
N ASP A 280 10.32 21.07 -3.75
CA ASP A 280 9.80 22.42 -3.52
C ASP A 280 8.31 22.38 -3.11
N GLU A 281 7.58 21.31 -3.48
CA GLU A 281 6.18 21.09 -3.12
C GLU A 281 5.85 19.59 -3.10
N ALA A 282 5.15 19.14 -2.08
CA ALA A 282 4.51 17.83 -2.05
C ALA A 282 3.14 17.89 -2.71
N GLN A 283 2.84 16.88 -3.55
CA GLN A 283 1.57 16.77 -4.28
C GLN A 283 0.87 15.44 -3.96
N PRO A 284 -0.45 15.35 -4.16
CA PRO A 284 -1.17 14.10 -3.91
C PRO A 284 -0.55 12.92 -4.66
N GLY A 285 -0.33 11.83 -3.96
CA GLY A 285 0.33 10.62 -4.46
C GLY A 285 1.83 10.55 -4.21
N ASP A 286 2.50 11.64 -3.83
CA ASP A 286 3.92 11.60 -3.49
C ASP A 286 4.16 10.83 -2.19
N ASN A 287 5.17 9.97 -2.18
CA ASN A 287 5.68 9.34 -0.96
C ASN A 287 6.82 10.20 -0.40
N VAL A 288 6.53 10.97 0.63
CA VAL A 288 7.44 12.00 1.13
C VAL A 288 7.84 11.83 2.58
N GLY A 289 9.01 12.36 2.91
CA GLY A 289 9.43 12.62 4.28
C GLY A 289 9.29 14.13 4.58
N LEU A 290 8.52 14.46 5.60
CA LEU A 290 8.32 15.83 6.09
C LEU A 290 9.17 16.08 7.33
N LEU A 291 10.04 17.06 7.30
CA LEU A 291 10.82 17.50 8.47
C LEU A 291 9.97 18.50 9.27
N LEU A 292 9.59 18.11 10.49
CA LEU A 292 8.74 18.89 11.38
C LEU A 292 9.57 19.68 12.41
N ARG A 293 9.24 20.97 12.59
CA ARG A 293 9.92 21.85 13.54
C ARG A 293 9.48 21.61 14.96
N GLY A 294 10.44 21.41 15.90
CA GLY A 294 10.15 21.37 17.33
C GLY A 294 9.27 20.20 17.78
N VAL A 295 9.21 19.11 17.02
CA VAL A 295 8.48 17.89 17.35
C VAL A 295 9.48 16.83 17.78
N ASP A 296 9.28 16.25 18.99
CA ASP A 296 10.04 15.08 19.44
C ASP A 296 9.49 13.81 18.78
N LYS A 297 10.37 12.83 18.50
CA LYS A 297 9.96 11.53 17.93
C LYS A 297 8.85 10.84 18.74
N ARG A 298 8.80 11.05 20.06
CA ARG A 298 7.80 10.45 20.98
C ARG A 298 6.42 11.07 20.86
N GLU A 299 6.31 12.26 20.27
CA GLU A 299 5.06 13.02 20.13
C GLU A 299 4.31 12.71 18.84
N VAL A 300 4.96 12.01 17.92
CA VAL A 300 4.36 11.57 16.66
C VAL A 300 4.69 10.09 16.43
N ARG A 301 3.73 9.34 15.93
CA ARG A 301 3.89 7.91 15.62
C ARG A 301 3.07 7.53 14.41
N ARG A 302 3.32 6.35 13.86
CA ARG A 302 2.46 5.75 12.84
C ARG A 302 1.00 5.82 13.26
N GLY A 303 0.13 6.21 12.32
CA GLY A 303 -1.30 6.34 12.54
C GLY A 303 -1.78 7.77 12.84
N HIS A 304 -0.87 8.72 13.16
CA HIS A 304 -1.21 10.14 13.08
C HIS A 304 -1.45 10.55 11.62
N VAL A 305 -2.10 11.67 11.47
CA VAL A 305 -2.28 12.34 10.17
C VAL A 305 -1.66 13.73 10.26
N ILE A 306 -0.85 14.09 9.26
CA ILE A 306 -0.38 15.47 9.06
C ILE A 306 -1.36 16.14 8.11
N ALA A 307 -1.97 17.22 8.57
CA ALA A 307 -3.02 17.89 7.81
C ALA A 307 -2.87 19.42 7.84
N LYS A 308 -3.53 20.09 6.90
CA LYS A 308 -3.70 21.55 6.97
C LYS A 308 -4.47 21.91 8.24
N PRO A 309 -4.07 22.94 8.99
CA PRO A 309 -4.72 23.31 10.25
C PRO A 309 -6.24 23.44 10.13
N GLY A 310 -6.96 22.72 11.02
CA GLY A 310 -8.42 22.72 11.09
C GLY A 310 -9.16 21.97 9.99
N SER A 311 -8.46 21.29 9.07
CA SER A 311 -9.10 20.59 7.93
C SER A 311 -9.66 19.21 8.25
N ILE A 312 -9.19 18.57 9.31
CA ILE A 312 -9.69 17.29 9.83
C ILE A 312 -9.60 17.31 11.35
N LYS A 313 -10.53 16.63 12.01
CA LYS A 313 -10.58 16.56 13.48
C LYS A 313 -10.40 15.14 14.00
N PRO A 314 -9.88 14.97 15.22
CA PRO A 314 -9.85 13.67 15.89
C PRO A 314 -11.23 13.35 16.49
N HIS A 315 -11.70 12.11 16.32
CA HIS A 315 -12.98 11.64 16.83
C HIS A 315 -12.85 10.25 17.45
N THR A 316 -13.68 9.95 18.44
CA THR A 316 -13.79 8.64 19.07
C THR A 316 -15.07 7.92 18.68
N LYS A 317 -16.09 8.63 18.19
CA LYS A 317 -17.40 8.05 17.88
C LYS A 317 -17.79 8.32 16.43
N PHE A 318 -18.29 7.30 15.76
CA PHE A 318 -18.79 7.41 14.40
C PHE A 318 -19.85 6.35 14.11
N ARG A 319 -20.62 6.57 13.05
CA ARG A 319 -21.54 5.60 12.46
C ARG A 319 -20.95 5.09 11.17
N ALA A 320 -21.17 3.84 10.87
CA ALA A 320 -20.66 3.22 9.66
C ALA A 320 -21.63 2.21 9.04
N GLN A 321 -21.63 2.15 7.72
CA GLN A 321 -22.18 1.03 6.96
C GLN A 321 -21.09 -0.02 6.82
N VAL A 322 -21.38 -1.26 7.22
CA VAL A 322 -20.38 -2.34 7.31
C VAL A 322 -20.91 -3.61 6.65
N TYR A 323 -20.09 -4.21 5.83
CA TYR A 323 -20.27 -5.58 5.35
C TYR A 323 -19.43 -6.53 6.22
N VAL A 324 -20.08 -7.53 6.81
CA VAL A 324 -19.43 -8.57 7.62
C VAL A 324 -19.10 -9.75 6.73
N LEU A 325 -17.81 -10.08 6.61
CA LEU A 325 -17.35 -11.16 5.74
C LEU A 325 -17.95 -12.50 6.15
N SER A 326 -18.43 -13.25 5.17
CA SER A 326 -18.92 -14.61 5.37
C SER A 326 -17.79 -15.58 5.73
N LYS A 327 -18.15 -16.79 6.20
CA LYS A 327 -17.19 -17.86 6.46
C LYS A 327 -16.38 -18.25 5.21
N GLU A 328 -17.03 -18.27 4.06
CA GLU A 328 -16.44 -18.66 2.78
C GLU A 328 -15.43 -17.62 2.27
N GLU A 329 -15.60 -16.37 2.69
CA GLU A 329 -14.67 -15.26 2.43
C GLU A 329 -13.51 -15.18 3.45
N GLY A 330 -13.42 -16.14 4.37
CA GLY A 330 -12.40 -16.15 5.41
C GLY A 330 -12.76 -15.31 6.65
N GLY A 331 -13.99 -14.83 6.73
CA GLY A 331 -14.52 -14.05 7.83
C GLY A 331 -14.84 -14.87 9.09
N ARG A 332 -15.74 -14.35 9.93
CA ARG A 332 -16.21 -15.01 11.15
C ARG A 332 -17.07 -16.24 10.84
N HIS A 333 -17.10 -17.16 11.81
CA HIS A 333 -18.02 -18.31 11.79
C HIS A 333 -19.23 -18.12 12.72
N THR A 334 -19.17 -17.13 13.61
CA THR A 334 -20.17 -16.88 14.64
C THR A 334 -20.69 -15.46 14.53
N PRO A 335 -21.97 -15.21 14.86
CA PRO A 335 -22.51 -13.88 14.95
C PRO A 335 -21.86 -13.08 16.08
N PHE A 336 -22.06 -11.77 16.07
CA PHE A 336 -21.69 -10.90 17.17
C PHE A 336 -22.88 -10.03 17.60
N THR A 337 -22.84 -9.54 18.82
CA THR A 337 -23.84 -8.68 19.44
C THR A 337 -23.24 -7.32 19.80
N SER A 338 -24.06 -6.40 20.26
CA SER A 338 -23.61 -5.12 20.81
C SER A 338 -22.57 -5.36 21.92
N GLY A 339 -21.53 -4.51 21.96
CA GLY A 339 -20.39 -4.66 22.86
C GLY A 339 -19.21 -5.46 22.30
N TYR A 340 -19.31 -5.98 21.08
CA TYR A 340 -18.19 -6.62 20.40
C TYR A 340 -17.04 -5.64 20.18
N ARG A 341 -15.78 -6.09 20.40
CA ARG A 341 -14.56 -5.24 20.46
C ARG A 341 -13.47 -5.68 19.49
N PRO A 342 -13.66 -5.52 18.17
CA PRO A 342 -12.63 -5.81 17.19
C PRO A 342 -11.62 -4.65 17.06
N GLN A 343 -10.63 -4.85 16.19
CA GLN A 343 -9.71 -3.80 15.74
C GLN A 343 -10.23 -3.17 14.44
N PHE A 344 -10.24 -1.84 14.40
CA PHE A 344 -10.58 -1.02 13.25
C PHE A 344 -9.30 -0.48 12.62
N TYR A 345 -9.15 -0.64 11.32
CA TYR A 345 -7.98 -0.20 10.56
C TYR A 345 -8.37 0.99 9.68
N PHE A 346 -7.87 2.16 10.04
CA PHE A 346 -8.05 3.40 9.29
C PHE A 346 -6.69 3.86 8.76
N ARG A 347 -6.55 4.09 7.45
CA ARG A 347 -5.29 4.55 6.86
C ARG A 347 -4.10 3.73 7.38
N THR A 348 -3.23 4.34 8.18
CA THR A 348 -2.02 3.71 8.74
C THR A 348 -2.15 3.28 10.20
N THR A 349 -3.32 3.48 10.84
CA THR A 349 -3.57 3.14 12.25
C THR A 349 -4.50 1.96 12.42
N ASP A 350 -4.33 1.25 13.54
CA ASP A 350 -5.29 0.30 14.07
C ASP A 350 -5.71 0.71 15.47
N VAL A 351 -7.00 0.59 15.76
CA VAL A 351 -7.57 0.97 17.05
C VAL A 351 -8.70 0.02 17.44
N THR A 352 -8.73 -0.38 18.69
CA THR A 352 -9.86 -1.15 19.24
C THR A 352 -11.09 -0.24 19.38
N GLY A 353 -12.25 -0.72 18.94
CA GLY A 353 -13.52 -0.02 19.11
C GLY A 353 -14.60 -0.95 19.60
N VAL A 354 -15.60 -0.38 20.24
CA VAL A 354 -16.80 -1.09 20.71
C VAL A 354 -17.91 -0.85 19.70
N ILE A 355 -18.49 -1.93 19.18
CA ILE A 355 -19.64 -1.87 18.29
C ILE A 355 -20.92 -1.72 19.13
N ILE A 356 -21.76 -0.78 18.76
CA ILE A 356 -23.05 -0.50 19.37
C ILE A 356 -24.11 -0.68 18.28
N LEU A 357 -24.84 -1.78 18.36
CA LEU A 357 -25.90 -2.09 17.39
C LEU A 357 -27.15 -1.23 17.66
N PRO A 358 -27.91 -0.87 16.62
CA PRO A 358 -29.23 -0.27 16.78
C PRO A 358 -30.17 -1.16 17.64
N PRO A 359 -31.15 -0.58 18.36
CA PRO A 359 -32.00 -1.33 19.29
C PRO A 359 -32.85 -2.45 18.63
N ASP A 360 -33.11 -2.34 17.36
CA ASP A 360 -33.85 -3.31 16.55
C ASP A 360 -33.01 -4.48 16.04
N ILE A 361 -31.67 -4.40 16.16
CA ILE A 361 -30.72 -5.44 15.76
C ILE A 361 -30.12 -6.12 16.98
N GLN A 362 -30.53 -7.35 17.26
CA GLN A 362 -30.00 -8.11 18.40
C GLN A 362 -28.64 -8.71 18.12
N MET A 363 -28.37 -9.16 16.88
CA MET A 363 -27.11 -9.76 16.46
C MET A 363 -26.87 -9.53 14.97
N VAL A 364 -25.62 -9.61 14.57
CA VAL A 364 -25.17 -9.51 13.17
C VAL A 364 -24.53 -10.82 12.76
N MET A 365 -24.95 -11.35 11.62
CA MET A 365 -24.46 -12.60 11.06
C MET A 365 -23.32 -12.37 10.07
N PRO A 366 -22.41 -13.36 9.90
CA PRO A 366 -21.51 -13.35 8.75
C PRO A 366 -22.28 -13.29 7.43
N GLY A 367 -21.89 -12.36 6.54
CA GLY A 367 -22.57 -12.06 5.29
C GLY A 367 -23.55 -10.88 5.34
N ASP A 368 -23.84 -10.35 6.53
CA ASP A 368 -24.74 -9.21 6.68
C ASP A 368 -24.11 -7.90 6.24
N ASN A 369 -24.97 -7.01 5.74
CA ASN A 369 -24.66 -5.60 5.52
C ASN A 369 -25.47 -4.77 6.51
N VAL A 370 -24.81 -4.09 7.45
CA VAL A 370 -25.46 -3.46 8.60
C VAL A 370 -24.86 -2.09 8.89
N GLU A 371 -25.70 -1.17 9.37
CA GLU A 371 -25.26 0.12 9.89
C GLU A 371 -25.24 0.08 11.43
N PHE A 372 -24.14 0.53 12.04
CA PHE A 372 -24.00 0.60 13.48
C PHE A 372 -23.09 1.73 13.94
N ASP A 373 -23.16 2.06 15.21
CA ASP A 373 -22.27 3.02 15.85
C ASP A 373 -21.03 2.33 16.43
N VAL A 374 -19.92 3.06 16.45
CA VAL A 374 -18.64 2.59 17.00
C VAL A 374 -18.07 3.62 17.96
N GLU A 375 -17.56 3.16 19.10
CA GLU A 375 -16.80 3.97 20.04
C GLU A 375 -15.36 3.43 20.14
N LEU A 376 -14.39 4.24 19.70
CA LEU A 376 -12.96 3.92 19.71
C LEU A 376 -12.34 4.20 21.07
N ILE A 377 -11.31 3.41 21.45
CA ILE A 377 -10.61 3.58 22.74
C ILE A 377 -9.71 4.83 22.79
N TYR A 378 -9.34 5.39 21.62
CA TYR A 378 -8.64 6.68 21.49
C TYR A 378 -9.05 7.38 20.20
N PRO A 379 -8.87 8.73 20.13
CA PRO A 379 -9.30 9.47 18.97
C PRO A 379 -8.44 9.18 17.72
N VAL A 380 -9.10 9.17 16.58
CA VAL A 380 -8.50 9.00 15.26
C VAL A 380 -8.98 10.13 14.35
N ALA A 381 -8.15 10.54 13.40
CA ALA A 381 -8.54 11.51 12.37
C ALA A 381 -9.57 10.88 11.43
N LEU A 382 -10.85 11.18 11.66
CA LEU A 382 -11.99 10.62 10.93
C LEU A 382 -12.71 11.70 10.12
N GLU A 383 -13.29 11.25 9.00
CA GLU A 383 -14.20 12.02 8.16
C GLU A 383 -15.22 11.11 7.52
N GLU A 384 -16.36 11.65 7.09
CA GLU A 384 -17.38 10.91 6.37
C GLU A 384 -16.82 10.44 5.02
N GLY A 385 -17.19 9.23 4.61
CA GLY A 385 -16.64 8.58 3.42
C GLY A 385 -15.34 7.80 3.64
N LEU A 386 -14.71 7.91 4.82
CA LEU A 386 -13.49 7.16 5.11
C LEU A 386 -13.78 5.66 5.19
N ARG A 387 -13.05 4.87 4.41
CA ARG A 387 -13.14 3.40 4.43
C ARG A 387 -12.24 2.83 5.52
N PHE A 388 -12.64 1.66 6.04
CA PHE A 388 -11.88 0.93 7.05
C PHE A 388 -12.10 -0.58 6.95
N ALA A 389 -11.15 -1.34 7.50
CA ALA A 389 -11.29 -2.77 7.70
C ALA A 389 -11.49 -3.10 9.18
N ILE A 390 -12.23 -4.17 9.47
CA ILE A 390 -12.44 -4.72 10.82
C ILE A 390 -11.69 -6.04 10.90
N ARG A 391 -10.86 -6.21 11.94
CA ARG A 391 -10.06 -7.42 12.14
C ARG A 391 -10.21 -7.98 13.55
N GLU A 392 -10.13 -9.30 13.64
CA GLU A 392 -10.13 -10.06 14.89
C GLU A 392 -9.18 -11.25 14.77
N GLY A 393 -8.31 -11.46 15.77
CA GLY A 393 -7.43 -12.62 15.82
C GLY A 393 -6.56 -12.83 14.56
N GLY A 394 -6.11 -11.74 13.94
CA GLY A 394 -5.30 -11.78 12.73
C GLY A 394 -6.09 -11.97 11.42
N ARG A 395 -7.43 -12.05 11.46
CA ARG A 395 -8.30 -12.21 10.29
C ARG A 395 -9.10 -10.94 10.03
N THR A 396 -9.35 -10.63 8.77
CA THR A 396 -10.32 -9.60 8.39
C THR A 396 -11.72 -10.19 8.51
N VAL A 397 -12.57 -9.51 9.28
CA VAL A 397 -13.95 -9.97 9.57
C VAL A 397 -15.01 -9.06 8.98
N GLY A 398 -14.63 -7.89 8.50
CA GLY A 398 -15.55 -6.96 7.84
C GLY A 398 -14.83 -5.77 7.22
N ALA A 399 -15.56 -5.03 6.42
CA ALA A 399 -15.14 -3.76 5.84
C ALA A 399 -16.30 -2.77 5.86
N GLY A 400 -15.99 -1.49 6.06
CA GLY A 400 -17.03 -0.47 6.15
C GLY A 400 -16.59 0.89 5.65
N ILE A 401 -17.56 1.78 5.62
CA ILE A 401 -17.41 3.19 5.31
C ILE A 401 -18.04 4.03 6.42
N VAL A 402 -17.36 5.07 6.85
CA VAL A 402 -17.89 6.03 7.83
C VAL A 402 -19.01 6.83 7.17
N THR A 403 -20.24 6.73 7.70
CA THR A 403 -21.41 7.45 7.20
C THR A 403 -21.67 8.73 7.98
N LYS A 404 -21.24 8.78 9.25
CA LYS A 404 -21.39 9.96 10.12
C LYS A 404 -20.29 9.97 11.18
N VAL A 405 -19.80 11.16 11.50
CA VAL A 405 -18.86 11.38 12.59
C VAL A 405 -19.60 12.15 13.71
N TYR A 406 -19.43 11.74 14.97
CA TYR A 406 -20.00 12.43 16.12
C TYR A 406 -18.97 13.36 16.78
N GLU A 407 -19.44 14.48 17.32
CA GLU A 407 -18.62 15.43 18.08
C GLU A 407 -18.15 14.86 19.43
#